data_a12d2f7326c8a7efcee745087a62c05a
#
_entry.id   a12d2f7326c8a7efcee745087a62c05a
#
_cell.length_a   1.000
_cell.length_b   1.000
_cell.length_c   1.000
_cell.angle_alpha   90.00
_cell.angle_beta   90.00
_cell.angle_gamma   90.00
#
_symmetry.space_group_name_H-M   'P 1'
#
loop_
_entity.id
_entity.type
_entity.pdbx_description
1 polymer ?
#
loop_
_entity_poly.entity_id
_entity_poly.type
_entity_poly.pdbx_seq_one_letter_code
_entity_poly.pdbx_strand_id
1 'polypeptide(L)'
;DKIIYLLIDYQEKDSYPIKDNDSPDEINGKKIMNALKRENFQRNFLFKGLEKANDEDWIIVSDLDEIPDLENNNLRECRSKIVFFKQFMIYYKLNLYLEEFPWIGSKACKKKELKSPQWLRNIKDRIYPWWRFDILFSNSKYLNIKIFDDGGWHFSFVKNPKQIEEKLSSYLHHVE
;
A
#
# COMPACT_ATOMS: atom_id res chain seq x y z
N ASP A 1 21.49 -11.10 8.01
CA ASP A 1 21.31 -9.84 7.29
C ASP A 1 19.94 -9.24 7.64
N LYS A 2 19.91 -7.90 7.83
CA LYS A 2 18.65 -7.18 8.15
C LYS A 2 17.84 -6.82 6.88
N ILE A 3 18.45 -6.93 5.71
CA ILE A 3 17.84 -6.57 4.43
C ILE A 3 17.83 -7.81 3.55
N ILE A 4 16.65 -8.13 3.01
CA ILE A 4 16.46 -9.16 1.99
C ILE A 4 16.06 -8.43 0.70
N TYR A 5 16.91 -8.53 -0.31
CA TYR A 5 16.61 -7.98 -1.63
C TYR A 5 15.94 -9.04 -2.50
N LEU A 6 14.74 -8.72 -3.00
CA LEU A 6 13.97 -9.61 -3.88
C LEU A 6 14.00 -9.03 -5.30
N LEU A 7 14.74 -9.66 -6.18
CA LEU A 7 14.81 -9.27 -7.59
C LEU A 7 13.65 -9.91 -8.36
N ILE A 8 12.94 -9.11 -9.13
CA ILE A 8 12.00 -9.56 -10.16
C ILE A 8 12.73 -9.43 -11.48
N ASP A 9 13.15 -10.53 -12.05
CA ASP A 9 13.95 -10.64 -13.28
C ASP A 9 13.11 -10.88 -14.54
N TYR A 10 11.81 -10.87 -14.41
CA TYR A 10 10.88 -11.05 -15.52
C TYR A 10 9.77 -10.00 -15.49
N GLN A 11 9.29 -9.63 -16.66
CA GLN A 11 8.14 -8.75 -16.80
C GLN A 11 6.88 -9.60 -16.99
N GLU A 12 5.87 -9.38 -16.14
CA GLU A 12 4.57 -10.00 -16.32
C GLU A 12 3.92 -9.48 -17.61
N LYS A 13 3.42 -10.40 -18.44
CA LYS A 13 2.75 -10.05 -19.70
C LYS A 13 1.48 -9.26 -19.43
N ASP A 14 1.24 -8.28 -20.28
CA ASP A 14 0.00 -7.51 -20.23
C ASP A 14 -1.22 -8.44 -20.39
N SER A 15 -2.09 -8.41 -19.38
CA SER A 15 -3.32 -9.22 -19.38
C SER A 15 -4.44 -8.61 -20.21
N TYR A 16 -4.32 -7.31 -20.48
CA TYR A 16 -5.25 -6.53 -21.29
C TYR A 16 -4.50 -6.01 -22.52
N PRO A 17 -4.38 -6.82 -23.60
CA PRO A 17 -3.66 -6.40 -24.79
C PRO A 17 -4.41 -5.26 -25.50
N ILE A 18 -3.66 -4.25 -25.92
CA ILE A 18 -4.19 -3.16 -26.74
C ILE A 18 -4.38 -3.69 -28.16
N LYS A 19 -5.53 -3.39 -28.77
CA LYS A 19 -5.91 -3.79 -30.12
C LYS A 19 -5.98 -2.56 -31.02
N ASP A 20 -5.78 -2.74 -32.33
CA ASP A 20 -5.78 -1.64 -33.30
C ASP A 20 -7.14 -0.89 -33.40
N ASN A 21 -8.22 -1.54 -33.01
CA ASN A 21 -9.57 -0.96 -33.04
C ASN A 21 -10.03 -0.41 -31.67
N ASP A 22 -9.17 -0.38 -30.67
CA ASP A 22 -9.51 0.19 -29.37
C ASP A 22 -9.63 1.72 -29.48
N SER A 23 -10.65 2.28 -28.87
CA SER A 23 -10.77 3.73 -28.68
C SER A 23 -9.69 4.27 -27.73
N PRO A 24 -9.40 5.58 -27.74
CA PRO A 24 -8.44 6.19 -26.83
C PRO A 24 -8.75 5.88 -25.35
N ASP A 25 -10.01 5.90 -24.94
CA ASP A 25 -10.44 5.60 -23.57
C ASP A 25 -10.20 4.14 -23.20
N GLU A 26 -10.46 3.21 -24.12
CA GLU A 26 -10.18 1.79 -23.93
C GLU A 26 -8.69 1.52 -23.82
N ILE A 27 -7.86 2.19 -24.64
CA ILE A 27 -6.40 2.10 -24.56
C ILE A 27 -5.91 2.57 -23.17
N ASN A 28 -6.40 3.71 -22.71
CA ASN A 28 -6.04 4.26 -21.42
C ASN A 28 -6.50 3.33 -20.28
N GLY A 29 -7.72 2.85 -20.31
CA GLY A 29 -8.24 1.89 -19.35
C GLY A 29 -7.39 0.62 -19.29
N LYS A 30 -6.99 0.05 -20.43
CA LYS A 30 -6.12 -1.13 -20.51
C LYS A 30 -4.72 -0.86 -19.94
N LYS A 31 -4.12 0.31 -20.24
CA LYS A 31 -2.84 0.71 -19.69
C LYS A 31 -2.88 0.78 -18.15
N ILE A 32 -3.91 1.43 -17.59
CA ILE A 32 -4.12 1.55 -16.14
C ILE A 32 -4.28 0.15 -15.52
N MET A 33 -5.12 -0.71 -16.10
CA MET A 33 -5.36 -2.06 -15.59
C MET A 33 -4.09 -2.94 -15.61
N ASN A 34 -3.30 -2.86 -16.68
CA ASN A 34 -2.04 -3.59 -16.78
C ASN A 34 -1.02 -3.10 -15.75
N ALA A 35 -0.93 -1.78 -15.55
CA ALA A 35 -0.01 -1.20 -14.58
C ALA A 35 -0.43 -1.55 -13.14
N LEU A 36 -1.73 -1.51 -12.80
CA LEU A 36 -2.26 -1.98 -11.51
C LEU A 36 -1.95 -3.47 -11.27
N LYS A 37 -2.05 -4.30 -12.31
CA LYS A 37 -1.68 -5.70 -12.20
C LYS A 37 -0.20 -5.89 -11.89
N ARG A 38 0.68 -5.16 -12.60
CA ARG A 38 2.12 -5.21 -12.34
C ARG A 38 2.47 -4.74 -10.92
N GLU A 39 1.85 -3.65 -10.45
CA GLU A 39 2.02 -3.16 -9.09
C GLU A 39 1.56 -4.21 -8.05
N ASN A 40 0.38 -4.79 -8.24
CA ASN A 40 -0.15 -5.84 -7.37
C ASN A 40 0.76 -7.08 -7.35
N PHE A 41 1.28 -7.46 -8.50
CA PHE A 41 2.25 -8.56 -8.61
C PHE A 41 3.53 -8.25 -7.85
N GLN A 42 4.14 -7.08 -8.07
CA GLN A 42 5.36 -6.65 -7.39
C GLN A 42 5.17 -6.63 -5.87
N ARG A 43 4.04 -6.09 -5.39
CA ARG A 43 3.74 -6.06 -3.96
C ARG A 43 3.53 -7.46 -3.38
N ASN A 44 2.83 -8.34 -4.08
CA ASN A 44 2.64 -9.71 -3.64
C ASN A 44 3.92 -10.54 -3.69
N PHE A 45 4.86 -10.20 -4.57
CA PHE A 45 6.16 -10.87 -4.64
C PHE A 45 6.98 -10.70 -3.35
N LEU A 46 6.76 -9.62 -2.61
CA LEU A 46 7.37 -9.39 -1.30
C LEU A 46 7.07 -10.51 -0.29
N PHE A 47 6.00 -11.28 -0.50
CA PHE A 47 5.66 -12.43 0.35
C PHE A 47 6.80 -13.45 0.43
N LYS A 48 7.58 -13.59 -0.63
CA LYS A 48 8.77 -14.50 -0.67
C LYS A 48 9.85 -14.12 0.35
N GLY A 49 9.90 -12.86 0.76
CA GLY A 49 10.84 -12.41 1.80
C GLY A 49 10.46 -12.83 3.22
N LEU A 50 9.26 -13.40 3.40
CA LEU A 50 8.72 -13.75 4.71
C LEU A 50 8.96 -15.22 5.12
N GLU A 51 9.79 -15.96 4.38
CA GLU A 51 10.06 -17.40 4.64
C GLU A 51 10.57 -17.65 6.08
N LYS A 52 11.41 -16.73 6.59
CA LYS A 52 12.01 -16.85 7.92
C LYS A 52 11.19 -16.21 9.04
N ALA A 53 10.08 -15.55 8.72
CA ALA A 53 9.24 -14.94 9.72
C ALA A 53 8.36 -15.99 10.43
N ASN A 54 8.14 -15.84 11.73
CA ASN A 54 7.25 -16.70 12.51
C ASN A 54 5.79 -16.22 12.41
N ASP A 55 4.85 -17.11 12.70
CA ASP A 55 3.42 -16.81 12.61
C ASP A 55 2.98 -15.63 13.51
N GLU A 56 3.66 -15.42 14.63
CA GLU A 56 3.39 -14.34 15.57
C GLU A 56 4.15 -13.04 15.26
N ASP A 57 5.03 -13.03 14.26
CA ASP A 57 5.72 -11.82 13.86
C ASP A 57 4.76 -10.82 13.20
N TRP A 58 4.95 -9.54 13.51
CA TRP A 58 4.25 -8.47 12.85
C TRP A 58 4.85 -8.21 11.47
N ILE A 59 4.03 -8.26 10.45
CA ILE A 59 4.39 -7.90 9.08
C ILE A 59 3.80 -6.53 8.79
N ILE A 60 4.65 -5.60 8.43
CA ILE A 60 4.28 -4.23 8.02
C ILE A 60 4.46 -4.15 6.52
N VAL A 61 3.42 -3.75 5.81
CA VAL A 61 3.47 -3.43 4.37
C VAL A 61 3.43 -1.93 4.22
N SER A 62 4.51 -1.37 3.66
CA SER A 62 4.73 0.06 3.52
C SER A 62 5.33 0.33 2.16
N ASP A 63 4.93 1.41 1.50
CA ASP A 63 5.62 1.86 0.29
C ASP A 63 6.90 2.59 0.69
N LEU A 64 7.83 2.79 -0.23
CA LEU A 64 9.18 3.32 0.06
C LEU A 64 9.17 4.71 0.70
N ASP A 65 8.16 5.50 0.39
CA ASP A 65 7.96 6.87 0.87
C ASP A 65 7.06 6.95 2.13
N GLU A 66 6.69 5.81 2.71
CA GLU A 66 5.92 5.70 3.93
C GLU A 66 6.80 5.23 5.08
N ILE A 67 6.90 6.00 6.15
CA ILE A 67 7.69 5.66 7.33
C ILE A 67 6.75 5.57 8.55
N PRO A 68 6.35 4.36 8.96
CA PRO A 68 5.55 4.18 10.17
C PRO A 68 6.37 4.49 11.42
N ASP A 69 5.79 5.21 12.36
CA ASP A 69 6.39 5.49 13.66
C ASP A 69 6.21 4.29 14.60
N LEU A 70 7.22 3.45 14.68
CA LEU A 70 7.23 2.26 15.55
C LEU A 70 7.78 2.55 16.93
N GLU A 71 8.40 3.70 17.15
CA GLU A 71 8.95 4.11 18.43
C GLU A 71 7.82 4.51 19.39
N ASN A 72 6.86 5.31 18.89
CA ASN A 72 5.71 5.76 19.66
C ASN A 72 4.48 4.83 19.56
N ASN A 73 4.45 3.94 18.58
CA ASN A 73 3.33 3.03 18.32
C ASN A 73 3.73 1.56 18.52
N ASN A 74 3.54 1.05 19.74
CA ASN A 74 3.98 -0.28 20.13
C ASN A 74 3.05 -1.38 19.61
N LEU A 75 3.46 -2.05 18.54
CA LEU A 75 2.73 -3.19 17.98
C LEU A 75 2.65 -4.40 18.93
N ARG A 76 3.63 -4.56 19.83
CA ARG A 76 3.68 -5.73 20.76
C ARG A 76 2.52 -5.71 21.75
N GLU A 77 2.04 -4.53 22.12
CA GLU A 77 0.91 -4.35 23.03
C GLU A 77 -0.43 -4.35 22.30
N CYS A 78 -0.42 -4.34 20.97
CA CYS A 78 -1.63 -4.28 20.17
C CYS A 78 -2.34 -5.63 20.13
N ARG A 79 -3.62 -5.65 20.53
CA ARG A 79 -4.48 -6.84 20.48
C ARG A 79 -5.29 -6.96 19.19
N SER A 80 -5.30 -5.93 18.38
CA SER A 80 -6.02 -5.92 17.11
C SER A 80 -5.33 -6.79 16.07
N LYS A 81 -6.10 -7.46 15.23
CA LYS A 81 -5.56 -8.31 14.16
C LYS A 81 -4.90 -7.50 13.04
N ILE A 82 -5.41 -6.30 12.80
CA ILE A 82 -4.99 -5.41 11.73
C ILE A 82 -4.73 -4.03 12.33
N VAL A 83 -3.62 -3.43 11.94
CA VAL A 83 -3.18 -2.12 12.40
C VAL A 83 -2.94 -1.23 11.20
N PHE A 84 -3.41 0.00 11.29
CA PHE A 84 -3.17 1.06 10.32
C PHE A 84 -2.36 2.18 10.96
N PHE A 85 -1.46 2.73 10.16
CA PHE A 85 -0.68 3.91 10.53
C PHE A 85 -1.23 5.09 9.75
N LYS A 86 -1.87 6.02 10.45
CA LYS A 86 -2.33 7.29 9.89
C LYS A 86 -1.16 8.25 9.93
N GLN A 87 -0.61 8.56 8.78
CA GLN A 87 0.66 9.26 8.60
C GLN A 87 0.44 10.71 8.18
N PHE A 88 1.33 11.58 8.61
CA PHE A 88 1.37 12.97 8.16
C PHE A 88 1.84 13.04 6.71
N MET A 89 1.06 13.69 5.85
CA MET A 89 1.38 13.88 4.44
C MET A 89 2.34 15.06 4.28
N ILE A 90 3.61 14.77 3.99
CA ILE A 90 4.62 15.78 3.63
C ILE A 90 4.70 15.87 2.11
N TYR A 91 4.53 17.08 1.56
CA TYR A 91 4.37 17.27 0.14
C TYR A 91 5.37 18.28 -0.44
N TYR A 92 6.12 17.88 -1.45
CA TYR A 92 7.17 18.63 -2.15
C TYR A 92 8.41 18.98 -1.32
N LYS A 93 8.26 19.49 -0.10
CA LYS A 93 9.36 19.90 0.80
C LYS A 93 9.12 19.39 2.21
N LEU A 94 10.18 19.11 2.96
CA LEU A 94 10.09 18.55 4.31
C LEU A 94 9.37 19.44 5.33
N ASN A 95 9.26 20.74 5.05
CA ASN A 95 8.54 21.71 5.88
C ASN A 95 7.11 22.03 5.38
N LEU A 96 6.64 21.34 4.34
CA LEU A 96 5.28 21.47 3.85
C LEU A 96 4.50 20.20 4.19
N TYR A 97 3.49 20.35 5.02
CA TYR A 97 2.66 19.22 5.38
C TYR A 97 1.17 19.57 5.24
N LEU A 98 0.37 18.58 4.84
CA LEU A 98 -1.06 18.71 4.59
C LEU A 98 -1.82 18.14 5.80
N GLU A 99 -2.29 19.04 6.66
CA GLU A 99 -2.97 18.69 7.90
C GLU A 99 -4.33 18.01 7.67
N GLU A 100 -5.06 18.48 6.66
CA GLU A 100 -6.43 18.01 6.36
C GLU A 100 -6.46 16.67 5.61
N PHE A 101 -5.33 16.19 5.11
CA PHE A 101 -5.25 14.98 4.29
C PHE A 101 -4.26 13.95 4.86
N PRO A 102 -4.59 13.35 6.01
CA PRO A 102 -3.75 12.29 6.54
C PRO A 102 -3.75 11.08 5.61
N TRP A 103 -2.59 10.44 5.48
CA TRP A 103 -2.43 9.26 4.65
C TRP A 103 -2.50 7.98 5.49
N ILE A 104 -3.34 7.01 5.08
CA ILE A 104 -3.35 5.67 5.67
C ILE A 104 -2.73 4.70 4.68
N GLY A 105 -1.41 4.68 4.67
CA GLY A 105 -0.62 3.86 3.77
C GLY A 105 -0.11 2.59 4.41
N SER A 106 0.81 2.72 5.34
CA SER A 106 1.40 1.58 6.04
C SER A 106 0.36 0.83 6.86
N LYS A 107 0.33 -0.50 6.69
CA LYS A 107 -0.60 -1.39 7.40
C LYS A 107 0.16 -2.61 7.93
N ALA A 108 -0.28 -3.13 9.06
CA ALA A 108 0.34 -4.27 9.70
C ALA A 108 -0.68 -5.33 10.13
N CYS A 109 -0.23 -6.59 10.10
CA CYS A 109 -0.93 -7.71 10.74
C CYS A 109 0.09 -8.77 11.17
N LYS A 110 -0.35 -9.75 11.96
CA LYS A 110 0.48 -10.94 12.23
C LYS A 110 0.67 -11.75 10.94
N LYS A 111 1.82 -12.43 10.78
CA LYS A 111 2.10 -13.26 9.60
C LYS A 111 0.99 -14.29 9.37
N LYS A 112 0.51 -14.95 10.40
CA LYS A 112 -0.59 -15.93 10.33
C LYS A 112 -1.91 -15.37 9.79
N GLU A 113 -2.13 -14.05 9.90
CA GLU A 113 -3.34 -13.38 9.38
C GLU A 113 -3.13 -12.84 7.96
N LEU A 114 -1.88 -12.77 7.49
CA LEU A 114 -1.52 -12.18 6.21
C LEU A 114 -1.87 -13.11 5.05
N LYS A 115 -2.87 -12.74 4.26
CA LYS A 115 -3.23 -13.47 3.03
C LYS A 115 -2.27 -13.15 1.89
N SER A 116 -2.00 -11.87 1.67
CA SER A 116 -0.95 -11.36 0.78
C SER A 116 -0.65 -9.89 1.12
N PRO A 117 0.50 -9.34 0.74
CA PRO A 117 0.82 -7.93 0.92
C PRO A 117 -0.23 -7.00 0.28
N GLN A 118 -0.66 -7.28 -0.95
CA GLN A 118 -1.69 -6.49 -1.62
C GLN A 118 -3.06 -6.58 -0.95
N TRP A 119 -3.44 -7.76 -0.43
CA TRP A 119 -4.66 -7.90 0.35
C TRP A 119 -4.67 -6.97 1.57
N LEU A 120 -3.54 -6.90 2.30
CA LEU A 120 -3.43 -6.03 3.48
C LEU A 120 -3.59 -4.55 3.10
N ARG A 121 -3.01 -4.14 1.98
CA ARG A 121 -3.17 -2.77 1.44
C ARG A 121 -4.61 -2.47 1.05
N ASN A 122 -5.34 -3.44 0.52
CA ASN A 122 -6.73 -3.27 0.07
C ASN A 122 -7.76 -3.23 1.20
N ILE A 123 -7.37 -3.53 2.45
CA ILE A 123 -8.30 -3.44 3.58
C ILE A 123 -8.70 -1.98 3.77
N LYS A 124 -10.03 -1.75 3.86
CA LYS A 124 -10.59 -0.41 4.01
C LYS A 124 -10.30 0.16 5.40
N ASP A 125 -9.91 1.40 5.42
CA ASP A 125 -9.55 2.21 6.59
C ASP A 125 -10.76 2.76 7.37
N ARG A 126 -11.79 1.93 7.50
CA ARG A 126 -13.03 2.30 8.20
C ARG A 126 -13.28 1.39 9.38
N ILE A 127 -13.64 1.98 10.51
CA ILE A 127 -14.19 1.28 11.65
C ILE A 127 -15.68 1.06 11.38
N TYR A 128 -16.07 -0.21 11.39
CA TYR A 128 -17.46 -0.58 11.13
C TYR A 128 -18.19 -0.91 12.44
N PRO A 129 -19.49 -0.57 12.54
CA PRO A 129 -20.32 -1.01 13.66
C PRO A 129 -20.43 -2.53 13.71
N TRP A 130 -20.47 -3.11 14.92
CA TRP A 130 -20.48 -4.55 15.14
C TRP A 130 -21.69 -5.29 14.55
N TRP A 131 -22.80 -4.59 14.31
CA TRP A 131 -24.04 -5.17 13.73
C TRP A 131 -24.02 -5.31 12.21
N ARG A 132 -22.96 -4.93 11.55
CA ARG A 132 -22.81 -5.03 10.09
C ARG A 132 -22.41 -6.44 9.68
N PHE A 133 -23.38 -7.31 9.42
CA PHE A 133 -23.13 -8.70 9.02
C PHE A 133 -22.43 -8.86 7.66
N ASP A 134 -22.54 -7.87 6.75
CA ASP A 134 -21.85 -7.89 5.46
C ASP A 134 -20.32 -7.94 5.59
N ILE A 135 -19.78 -7.54 6.74
CA ILE A 135 -18.34 -7.58 7.01
C ILE A 135 -17.84 -9.02 7.11
N LEU A 136 -18.64 -9.95 7.63
CA LEU A 136 -18.26 -11.35 7.78
C LEU A 136 -17.96 -12.04 6.45
N PHE A 137 -18.57 -11.54 5.36
CA PHE A 137 -18.39 -12.06 4.00
C PHE A 137 -17.45 -11.19 3.16
N SER A 138 -16.83 -10.16 3.74
CA SER A 138 -15.96 -9.23 3.02
C SER A 138 -14.49 -9.61 3.15
N ASN A 139 -13.76 -9.53 2.05
CA ASN A 139 -12.30 -9.69 2.05
C ASN A 139 -11.54 -8.39 2.35
N SER A 140 -12.21 -7.24 2.39
CA SER A 140 -11.59 -5.92 2.56
C SER A 140 -12.14 -5.10 3.73
N LYS A 141 -13.14 -5.62 4.47
CA LYS A 141 -13.73 -4.95 5.64
C LYS A 141 -13.49 -5.81 6.87
N TYR A 142 -13.03 -5.21 7.95
CA TYR A 142 -12.71 -5.89 9.20
C TYR A 142 -13.23 -5.08 10.39
N LEU A 143 -13.66 -5.77 11.45
CA LEU A 143 -14.13 -5.14 12.70
C LEU A 143 -12.97 -4.83 13.65
N ASN A 144 -11.97 -5.72 13.70
CA ASN A 144 -10.87 -5.63 14.66
C ASN A 144 -9.66 -4.92 14.02
N ILE A 145 -9.82 -3.61 13.84
CA ILE A 145 -8.78 -2.72 13.31
C ILE A 145 -8.38 -1.71 14.40
N LYS A 146 -7.09 -1.49 14.57
CA LYS A 146 -6.53 -0.39 15.35
C LYS A 146 -5.92 0.63 14.38
N ILE A 147 -6.24 1.89 14.57
CA ILE A 147 -5.61 3.00 13.85
C ILE A 147 -4.73 3.74 14.85
N PHE A 148 -3.46 3.92 14.52
CA PHE A 148 -2.56 4.82 15.20
C PHE A 148 -2.64 6.18 14.53
N ASP A 149 -3.17 7.19 15.23
CA ASP A 149 -3.41 8.53 14.68
C ASP A 149 -2.11 9.27 14.36
N ASP A 150 -1.10 9.16 15.23
CA ASP A 150 0.26 9.66 14.98
C ASP A 150 1.14 8.53 14.42
N GLY A 151 0.72 8.00 13.28
CA GLY A 151 1.28 6.75 12.73
C GLY A 151 2.57 6.90 11.95
N GLY A 152 3.14 8.11 11.83
CA GLY A 152 4.39 8.36 11.11
C GLY A 152 4.24 9.34 9.95
N TRP A 153 5.03 9.16 8.89
CA TRP A 153 5.17 10.14 7.81
C TRP A 153 5.04 9.50 6.44
N HIS A 154 4.40 10.22 5.52
CA HIS A 154 4.39 9.92 4.09
C HIS A 154 5.00 11.07 3.30
N PHE A 155 6.07 10.79 2.55
CA PHE A 155 6.86 11.78 1.81
C PHE A 155 6.48 11.77 0.33
N SER A 156 5.46 12.54 -0.04
CA SER A 156 4.98 12.61 -1.42
C SER A 156 5.72 13.70 -2.21
N PHE A 157 6.24 13.34 -3.38
CA PHE A 157 6.90 14.28 -4.31
C PHE A 157 8.04 15.11 -3.70
N VAL A 158 8.74 14.61 -2.68
CA VAL A 158 9.94 15.27 -2.10
C VAL A 158 11.10 15.10 -3.08
N LYS A 159 11.08 15.90 -4.17
CA LYS A 159 11.98 15.81 -5.30
C LYS A 159 12.18 17.20 -5.92
N ASN A 160 13.21 17.35 -6.76
CA ASN A 160 13.34 18.56 -7.57
C ASN A 160 12.29 18.59 -8.71
N PRO A 161 12.01 19.76 -9.33
CA PRO A 161 10.98 19.91 -10.36
C PRO A 161 11.14 18.92 -11.53
N LYS A 162 12.38 18.71 -12.01
CA LYS A 162 12.65 17.79 -13.13
C LYS A 162 12.31 16.34 -12.76
N GLN A 163 12.68 15.91 -11.58
CA GLN A 163 12.35 14.57 -11.09
C GLN A 163 10.84 14.38 -10.83
N ILE A 164 10.13 15.47 -10.50
CA ILE A 164 8.66 15.44 -10.39
C ILE A 164 8.04 15.25 -11.76
N GLU A 165 8.50 16.00 -12.77
CA GLU A 165 8.05 15.84 -14.15
C GLU A 165 8.30 14.44 -14.70
N GLU A 166 9.50 13.88 -14.47
CA GLU A 166 9.83 12.51 -14.85
C GLU A 166 8.91 11.49 -14.14
N LYS A 167 8.64 11.69 -12.85
CA LYS A 167 7.71 10.83 -12.10
C LYS A 167 6.29 10.92 -12.65
N LEU A 168 5.78 12.11 -12.90
CA LEU A 168 4.43 12.33 -13.43
C LEU A 168 4.28 11.71 -14.82
N SER A 169 5.27 11.85 -15.70
CA SER A 169 5.23 11.24 -17.03
C SER A 169 5.27 9.72 -17.04
N SER A 170 5.79 9.12 -15.97
CA SER A 170 5.86 7.66 -15.79
C SER A 170 4.74 7.07 -14.92
N TYR A 171 3.88 7.92 -14.33
CA TYR A 171 2.87 7.50 -13.35
C TYR A 171 1.59 7.02 -14.04
N LEU A 172 0.88 6.14 -13.35
CA LEU A 172 -0.37 5.50 -13.81
C LEU A 172 -1.46 6.49 -14.23
N HIS A 173 -1.55 7.62 -13.53
CA HIS A 173 -2.60 8.64 -13.69
C HIS A 173 -2.19 9.82 -14.56
N HIS A 174 -1.09 9.71 -15.31
CA HIS A 174 -0.63 10.81 -16.20
C HIS A 174 -1.59 11.09 -17.37
N VAL A 175 -2.54 10.23 -17.60
CA VAL A 175 -3.44 10.27 -18.79
C VAL A 175 -4.89 10.61 -18.41
N GLU A 176 -5.15 11.07 -17.17
CA GLU A 176 -6.45 11.58 -16.74
C GLU A 176 -6.61 13.07 -17.04
#